data_bcfbe6448ef9f897be8a3e1066b287a1
#
_entry.id   bcfbe6448ef9f897be8a3e1066b287a1
#
_cell.length_a   1.000
_cell.length_b   1.000
_cell.length_c   1.000
_cell.angle_alpha   90.00
_cell.angle_beta   90.00
_cell.angle_gamma   90.00
#
_symmetry.space_group_name_H-M   'P 1'
#
loop_
_entity.id
_entity.type
_entity.pdbx_description
1 polymer ?
#
loop_
_entity_poly.entity_id
_entity_poly.type
_entity_poly.pdbx_seq_one_letter_code
_entity_poly.pdbx_strand_id
1 'polypeptide(L)'
;MISEGMPSPYSVTSCLCGEFPKGDPMREFMSGNEAVARGAYEAGCRVACAYPGTPSSEILENIAKYKDKIYCEWSTNEKVALEVASGAVFAGARSLVAMKHVGLNVAADPLFSMGYIGVTGGFVIVSADDPGMHSSQNEQDNRNYARAAKIAMLEPSDSEEARLLTKLGFDISEEFDTPVLLRLTTRISHSYGIVNIDERKEHPPRGYKKDVKKRLILPAHARPRHIIVEERLKKLKDYSNSFPLNRIEWGNRDVGIITSGVSYQYVKEVFPKASVLKLTLTWPFPDKIIKEFAKGVKKVIIVEENDPFLETEIKAIGIDVIGKEKLPVTGELDPYILKRAFGSSEEVYPTQDIPSRPPVLCAGCPHRGVFYVISKLKLTATGDIGCYTLGALPPLNAMDTCVCMGASVGNAFGLERALGDEISDKIVAVIGDSTFFHSGITGLIDIVYNKGTSTIIILDNSTTAMTGLQEHPGTGKTLMGEETKKIALENIAKACGVENVYVIDPYNLKETEEIIKREVKRREPSVIIARRPCVLMVKSEPPLMVISEKCTGCKLCIGLGCPAISIKDNKAVIDKFLCTGCGMCAEVCLKEAIEGNCS
;
A
#
# COMPACT_ATOMS: atom_id res chain seq x y z
N MET A 1 -7.98 -44.40 32.78
CA MET A 1 -6.55 -44.31 33.09
C MET A 1 -6.02 -43.08 32.40
N ILE A 2 -5.59 -42.24 33.19
CA ILE A 2 -5.19 -40.85 33.13
C ILE A 2 -4.16 -40.63 32.03
N SER A 3 -4.42 -39.76 31.11
CA SER A 3 -3.44 -39.23 30.17
C SER A 3 -2.75 -38.01 30.81
N GLU A 4 -1.48 -38.16 31.11
CA GLU A 4 -0.59 -37.12 31.59
C GLU A 4 -0.52 -35.93 30.62
N GLY A 5 -0.71 -34.72 31.18
CA GLY A 5 -0.59 -33.48 30.47
C GLY A 5 0.83 -33.20 30.00
N MET A 6 1.01 -32.85 28.75
CA MET A 6 2.23 -32.21 28.30
C MET A 6 2.32 -30.80 28.89
N PRO A 7 3.51 -30.40 29.40
CA PRO A 7 3.70 -29.03 29.88
C PRO A 7 3.64 -28.05 28.68
N SER A 8 2.85 -27.01 28.84
CA SER A 8 2.82 -25.86 27.94
C SER A 8 4.20 -25.19 27.95
N PRO A 9 4.93 -25.12 26.83
CA PRO A 9 6.14 -24.34 26.77
C PRO A 9 5.77 -22.90 26.44
N TYR A 10 6.06 -22.00 27.34
CA TYR A 10 6.05 -20.56 27.19
C TYR A 10 4.67 -19.87 27.36
N SER A 11 4.40 -19.43 28.58
CA SER A 11 3.47 -18.33 28.82
C SER A 11 4.12 -17.01 28.34
N VAL A 12 3.42 -16.23 27.53
CA VAL A 12 3.84 -14.88 27.07
C VAL A 12 4.16 -13.96 28.25
N THR A 13 3.61 -14.23 29.43
CA THR A 13 3.94 -13.58 30.71
C THR A 13 5.42 -13.68 31.11
N SER A 14 6.16 -14.69 30.65
CA SER A 14 7.58 -14.81 30.97
C SER A 14 8.48 -13.88 30.15
N CYS A 15 8.04 -13.38 29.03
CA CYS A 15 8.80 -12.42 28.21
C CYS A 15 8.74 -10.97 28.73
N LEU A 16 7.73 -10.62 29.50
CA LEU A 16 7.56 -9.25 30.03
C LEU A 16 8.14 -9.05 31.43
N CYS A 17 8.49 -10.13 32.15
CA CYS A 17 9.06 -10.09 33.51
C CYS A 17 10.52 -10.54 33.57
N GLY A 18 11.19 -10.69 32.41
CA GLY A 18 12.63 -10.98 32.40
C GLY A 18 13.42 -9.80 32.96
N GLU A 19 14.29 -10.06 33.95
CA GLU A 19 15.29 -9.08 34.44
C GLU A 19 16.03 -8.53 33.22
N PHE A 20 16.08 -7.20 33.09
CA PHE A 20 16.83 -6.50 32.05
C PHE A 20 18.31 -6.88 32.22
N PRO A 21 19.00 -7.32 31.16
CA PRO A 21 20.46 -7.57 31.25
C PRO A 21 21.14 -6.26 31.66
N LYS A 22 22.12 -6.37 32.57
CA LYS A 22 22.93 -5.26 33.07
C LYS A 22 23.81 -4.71 31.93
N GLY A 23 23.29 -3.74 31.19
CA GLY A 23 23.93 -2.95 30.17
C GLY A 23 22.86 -1.99 29.62
N ASP A 24 23.19 -0.75 29.31
CA ASP A 24 22.24 0.13 28.64
C ASP A 24 21.76 -0.55 27.35
N PRO A 25 20.43 -0.71 27.15
CA PRO A 25 19.91 -1.31 25.92
C PRO A 25 20.41 -0.50 24.72
N MET A 26 20.93 -1.19 23.71
CA MET A 26 21.27 -0.53 22.46
C MET A 26 20.01 0.12 21.89
N ARG A 27 20.08 1.38 21.53
CA ARG A 27 18.95 2.15 21.01
C ARG A 27 19.28 2.72 19.66
N GLU A 28 18.31 2.68 18.76
CA GLU A 28 18.42 3.25 17.42
C GLU A 28 17.23 4.16 17.14
N PHE A 29 17.43 5.15 16.26
CA PHE A 29 16.38 6.04 15.81
C PHE A 29 15.83 5.48 14.51
N MET A 30 14.56 5.02 14.52
CA MET A 30 13.94 4.28 13.44
C MET A 30 12.55 4.82 13.10
N SER A 31 12.18 4.75 11.82
CA SER A 31 10.78 4.88 11.41
C SER A 31 9.97 3.65 11.87
N GLY A 32 8.63 3.74 11.85
CA GLY A 32 7.78 2.60 12.14
C GLY A 32 8.01 1.43 11.17
N ASN A 33 8.24 1.71 9.89
CA ASN A 33 8.54 0.68 8.89
C ASN A 33 9.87 -0.03 9.18
N GLU A 34 10.92 0.71 9.53
CA GLU A 34 12.21 0.14 9.97
C GLU A 34 12.05 -0.68 11.24
N ALA A 35 11.24 -0.21 12.17
CA ALA A 35 10.98 -0.89 13.44
C ALA A 35 10.23 -2.21 13.25
N VAL A 36 9.24 -2.28 12.33
CA VAL A 36 8.58 -3.54 11.93
C VAL A 36 9.60 -4.52 11.36
N ALA A 37 10.46 -4.07 10.44
CA ALA A 37 11.49 -4.90 9.85
C ALA A 37 12.48 -5.43 10.91
N ARG A 38 12.86 -4.58 11.87
CA ARG A 38 13.69 -4.95 13.01
C ARG A 38 13.00 -5.98 13.90
N GLY A 39 11.73 -5.78 14.24
CA GLY A 39 10.94 -6.73 15.02
C GLY A 39 10.81 -8.09 14.35
N ALA A 40 10.62 -8.12 13.02
CA ALA A 40 10.60 -9.36 12.26
C ALA A 40 11.95 -10.10 12.29
N TYR A 41 13.05 -9.35 12.15
CA TYR A 41 14.39 -9.91 12.29
C TYR A 41 14.61 -10.52 13.68
N GLU A 42 14.36 -9.78 14.75
CA GLU A 42 14.54 -10.21 16.12
C GLU A 42 13.68 -11.43 16.48
N ALA A 43 12.46 -11.49 15.93
CA ALA A 43 11.53 -12.61 16.14
C ALA A 43 11.88 -13.88 15.36
N GLY A 44 12.95 -13.90 14.58
CA GLY A 44 13.33 -15.08 13.82
C GLY A 44 12.47 -15.33 12.58
N CYS A 45 11.87 -14.28 11.99
CA CYS A 45 11.20 -14.37 10.70
C CYS A 45 12.11 -15.00 9.64
N ARG A 46 11.56 -15.85 8.77
CA ARG A 46 12.32 -16.58 7.73
C ARG A 46 11.91 -16.21 6.32
N VAL A 47 10.65 -15.80 6.13
CA VAL A 47 10.11 -15.43 4.81
C VAL A 47 9.31 -14.14 4.96
N ALA A 48 9.58 -13.18 4.09
CA ALA A 48 8.83 -11.93 4.02
C ALA A 48 8.48 -11.60 2.58
N CYS A 49 7.21 -11.30 2.31
CA CYS A 49 6.69 -11.03 0.98
C CYS A 49 5.87 -9.74 0.97
N ALA A 50 5.91 -9.01 -0.13
CA ALA A 50 5.04 -7.85 -0.34
C ALA A 50 4.83 -7.56 -1.84
N TYR A 51 3.86 -6.73 -2.14
CA TYR A 51 3.82 -5.93 -3.35
C TYR A 51 4.03 -4.46 -2.96
N PRO A 52 4.78 -3.66 -3.73
CA PRO A 52 5.09 -2.28 -3.37
C PRO A 52 3.85 -1.42 -3.23
N GLY A 53 3.69 -0.73 -2.10
CA GLY A 53 2.55 0.16 -1.81
C GLY A 53 2.84 1.08 -0.64
N THR A 54 2.94 2.41 -0.87
CA THR A 54 3.11 3.41 0.19
C THR A 54 1.84 3.47 1.05
N PRO A 55 1.94 3.38 2.39
CA PRO A 55 3.12 3.63 3.23
C PRO A 55 3.87 2.38 3.72
N SER A 56 3.73 1.18 3.12
CA SER A 56 4.30 -0.07 3.62
C SER A 56 5.55 -0.57 2.89
N SER A 57 5.92 0.02 1.74
CA SER A 57 7.02 -0.48 0.89
C SER A 57 8.35 -0.60 1.64
N GLU A 58 8.68 0.39 2.45
CA GLU A 58 9.95 0.46 3.17
C GLU A 58 10.13 -0.66 4.22
N ILE A 59 9.03 -1.33 4.63
CA ILE A 59 9.12 -2.50 5.52
C ILE A 59 9.97 -3.58 4.86
N LEU A 60 9.64 -3.93 3.61
CA LEU A 60 10.32 -5.01 2.92
C LEU A 60 11.73 -4.60 2.44
N GLU A 61 11.91 -3.34 2.05
CA GLU A 61 13.22 -2.78 1.73
C GLU A 61 14.18 -2.86 2.92
N ASN A 62 13.67 -2.62 4.14
CA ASN A 62 14.44 -2.75 5.36
C ASN A 62 14.66 -4.22 5.76
N ILE A 63 13.70 -5.12 5.53
CA ILE A 63 13.90 -6.56 5.72
C ILE A 63 14.99 -7.10 4.79
N ALA A 64 15.09 -6.58 3.57
CA ALA A 64 16.12 -6.98 2.61
C ALA A 64 17.56 -6.72 3.08
N LYS A 65 17.76 -5.83 4.06
CA LYS A 65 19.06 -5.65 4.73
C LYS A 65 19.48 -6.89 5.51
N TYR A 66 18.55 -7.77 5.89
CA TYR A 66 18.76 -9.03 6.62
C TYR A 66 18.70 -10.27 5.72
N LYS A 67 19.00 -10.15 4.41
CA LYS A 67 18.87 -11.19 3.39
C LYS A 67 19.61 -12.50 3.71
N ASP A 68 20.64 -12.47 4.54
CA ASP A 68 21.36 -13.68 5.00
C ASP A 68 20.53 -14.53 5.98
N LYS A 69 19.46 -13.98 6.56
CA LYS A 69 18.62 -14.60 7.58
C LYS A 69 17.16 -14.72 7.17
N ILE A 70 16.70 -13.83 6.30
CA ILE A 70 15.30 -13.74 5.87
C ILE A 70 15.25 -13.73 4.36
N TYR A 71 14.59 -14.72 3.76
CA TYR A 71 14.20 -14.64 2.35
C TYR A 71 13.14 -13.57 2.20
N CYS A 72 13.33 -12.66 1.25
CA CYS A 72 12.35 -11.62 0.97
C CYS A 72 12.17 -11.39 -0.53
N GLU A 73 10.92 -11.09 -0.95
CA GLU A 73 10.59 -10.91 -2.35
C GLU A 73 9.54 -9.83 -2.59
N TRP A 74 9.65 -9.13 -3.72
CA TRP A 74 8.52 -8.45 -4.33
C TRP A 74 7.71 -9.47 -5.10
N SER A 75 6.54 -9.81 -4.58
CA SER A 75 5.59 -10.69 -5.29
C SER A 75 4.87 -9.92 -6.40
N THR A 76 4.25 -10.63 -7.34
CA THR A 76 3.54 -10.00 -8.46
C THR A 76 2.30 -9.20 -8.05
N ASN A 77 1.65 -9.61 -6.95
CA ASN A 77 0.59 -8.88 -6.26
C ASN A 77 0.46 -9.35 -4.81
N GLU A 78 -0.40 -8.70 -4.03
CA GLU A 78 -0.57 -8.97 -2.60
C GLU A 78 -1.20 -10.35 -2.32
N LYS A 79 -2.06 -10.84 -3.24
CA LYS A 79 -2.63 -12.19 -3.14
C LYS A 79 -1.50 -13.23 -3.20
N VAL A 80 -0.62 -13.12 -4.18
CA VAL A 80 0.54 -14.02 -4.33
C VAL A 80 1.49 -13.88 -3.15
N ALA A 81 1.74 -12.66 -2.66
CA ALA A 81 2.58 -12.43 -1.48
C ALA A 81 2.05 -13.20 -0.25
N LEU A 82 0.74 -13.14 -0.02
CA LEU A 82 0.11 -13.85 1.10
C LEU A 82 0.14 -15.37 0.90
N GLU A 83 -0.03 -15.86 -0.33
CA GLU A 83 0.04 -17.28 -0.68
C GLU A 83 1.45 -17.87 -0.48
N VAL A 84 2.50 -17.16 -0.93
CA VAL A 84 3.91 -17.58 -0.72
C VAL A 84 4.24 -17.66 0.76
N ALA A 85 3.91 -16.61 1.52
CA ALA A 85 4.11 -16.60 2.96
C ALA A 85 3.31 -17.70 3.68
N SER A 86 2.08 -17.98 3.26
CA SER A 86 1.25 -19.08 3.79
C SER A 86 1.91 -20.44 3.58
N GLY A 87 2.51 -20.66 2.40
CA GLY A 87 3.29 -21.87 2.11
C GLY A 87 4.43 -22.08 3.12
N ALA A 88 5.17 -21.01 3.43
CA ALA A 88 6.25 -21.05 4.43
C ALA A 88 5.70 -21.28 5.85
N VAL A 89 4.56 -20.66 6.20
CA VAL A 89 3.85 -20.89 7.46
C VAL A 89 3.43 -22.34 7.62
N PHE A 90 3.00 -23.03 6.55
CA PHE A 90 2.67 -24.46 6.59
C PHE A 90 3.87 -25.34 6.88
N ALA A 91 5.07 -24.92 6.49
CA ALA A 91 6.34 -25.57 6.87
C ALA A 91 6.80 -25.24 8.31
N GLY A 92 6.04 -24.44 9.04
CA GLY A 92 6.35 -24.02 10.40
C GLY A 92 7.39 -22.89 10.50
N ALA A 93 7.62 -22.15 9.41
CA ALA A 93 8.45 -20.95 9.41
C ALA A 93 7.63 -19.73 9.86
N ARG A 94 8.24 -18.83 10.66
CA ARG A 94 7.67 -17.51 10.90
C ARG A 94 7.75 -16.69 9.63
N SER A 95 6.62 -16.13 9.21
CA SER A 95 6.52 -15.38 7.96
C SER A 95 5.75 -14.07 8.12
N LEU A 96 6.16 -13.05 7.37
CA LEU A 96 5.55 -11.74 7.36
C LEU A 96 5.10 -11.38 5.94
N VAL A 97 3.93 -10.74 5.83
CA VAL A 97 3.47 -10.09 4.60
C VAL A 97 3.17 -8.63 4.90
N ALA A 98 3.64 -7.73 4.07
CA ALA A 98 3.35 -6.30 4.20
C ALA A 98 2.60 -5.77 2.97
N MET A 99 1.60 -4.94 3.21
CA MET A 99 0.82 -4.33 2.14
C MET A 99 0.13 -3.04 2.59
N LYS A 100 -0.16 -2.20 1.64
CA LYS A 100 -1.05 -1.06 1.79
C LYS A 100 -2.49 -1.53 2.03
N HIS A 101 -3.35 -0.67 2.62
CA HIS A 101 -4.74 -1.04 2.91
C HIS A 101 -5.51 -1.59 1.70
N VAL A 102 -5.37 -1.00 0.52
CA VAL A 102 -6.03 -1.50 -0.70
C VAL A 102 -5.45 -2.82 -1.20
N GLY A 103 -4.19 -3.13 -0.85
CA GLY A 103 -3.58 -4.43 -1.13
C GLY A 103 -4.25 -5.56 -0.33
N LEU A 104 -4.77 -5.25 0.87
CA LEU A 104 -5.54 -6.22 1.65
C LEU A 104 -6.85 -6.62 0.94
N ASN A 105 -7.44 -5.73 0.13
CA ASN A 105 -8.58 -6.07 -0.72
C ASN A 105 -8.20 -7.13 -1.77
N VAL A 106 -6.99 -7.03 -2.36
CA VAL A 106 -6.46 -8.00 -3.33
C VAL A 106 -6.18 -9.34 -2.65
N ALA A 107 -5.67 -9.32 -1.42
CA ALA A 107 -5.32 -10.48 -0.62
C ALA A 107 -6.50 -11.02 0.24
N ALA A 108 -7.71 -10.49 0.08
CA ALA A 108 -8.84 -10.84 0.95
C ALA A 108 -9.18 -12.33 0.94
N ASP A 109 -9.26 -12.96 -0.22
CA ASP A 109 -9.62 -14.38 -0.32
C ASP A 109 -8.65 -15.29 0.45
N PRO A 110 -7.32 -15.27 0.22
CA PRO A 110 -6.41 -16.04 1.04
C PRO A 110 -6.38 -15.61 2.52
N LEU A 111 -6.61 -14.34 2.86
CA LEU A 111 -6.72 -13.88 4.25
C LEU A 111 -7.86 -14.58 4.99
N PHE A 112 -9.06 -14.57 4.44
CA PHE A 112 -10.23 -15.23 5.03
C PHE A 112 -10.03 -16.74 5.14
N SER A 113 -9.43 -17.36 4.11
CA SER A 113 -9.09 -18.78 4.11
C SER A 113 -8.08 -19.11 5.21
N MET A 114 -7.03 -18.31 5.40
CA MET A 114 -6.05 -18.50 6.48
C MET A 114 -6.65 -18.29 7.86
N GLY A 115 -7.66 -17.44 8.01
CA GLY A 115 -8.46 -17.30 9.22
C GLY A 115 -9.10 -18.63 9.65
N TYR A 116 -9.52 -19.49 8.73
CA TYR A 116 -10.04 -20.82 9.00
C TYR A 116 -8.93 -21.87 9.19
N ILE A 117 -7.94 -21.89 8.29
CA ILE A 117 -6.84 -22.85 8.29
C ILE A 117 -6.00 -22.73 9.58
N GLY A 118 -5.73 -21.50 10.01
CA GLY A 118 -4.75 -21.23 11.07
C GLY A 118 -3.31 -21.40 10.59
N VAL A 119 -2.39 -21.56 11.50
CA VAL A 119 -0.96 -21.51 11.24
C VAL A 119 -0.23 -22.77 11.75
N THR A 120 1.03 -22.92 11.36
CA THR A 120 2.00 -23.86 11.95
C THR A 120 3.23 -23.09 12.46
N GLY A 121 3.74 -22.17 11.68
CA GLY A 121 4.65 -21.12 12.11
C GLY A 121 3.90 -19.80 12.29
N GLY A 122 4.45 -18.86 13.05
CA GLY A 122 3.83 -17.56 13.27
C GLY A 122 3.63 -16.78 11.97
N PHE A 123 2.48 -16.13 11.83
CA PHE A 123 2.11 -15.37 10.64
C PHE A 123 1.63 -13.97 10.98
N VAL A 124 2.41 -12.97 10.63
CA VAL A 124 2.08 -11.55 10.80
C VAL A 124 1.76 -10.94 9.43
N ILE A 125 0.60 -10.31 9.34
CA ILE A 125 0.14 -9.59 8.15
C ILE A 125 0.11 -8.12 8.50
N VAL A 126 0.97 -7.31 7.89
CA VAL A 126 1.02 -5.87 8.09
C VAL A 126 0.11 -5.19 7.07
N SER A 127 -0.88 -4.44 7.55
CA SER A 127 -1.72 -3.56 6.74
C SER A 127 -1.44 -2.12 7.12
N ALA A 128 -0.97 -1.32 6.18
CA ALA A 128 -0.73 0.10 6.40
C ALA A 128 -1.86 0.93 5.78
N ASP A 129 -2.70 1.49 6.66
CA ASP A 129 -3.80 2.37 6.30
C ASP A 129 -3.29 3.79 6.04
N ASP A 130 -4.01 4.54 5.22
CA ASP A 130 -3.64 5.89 4.80
C ASP A 130 -4.76 6.91 5.09
N PRO A 131 -5.02 7.21 6.39
CA PRO A 131 -5.93 8.29 6.76
C PRO A 131 -5.51 9.61 6.11
N GLY A 132 -6.45 10.33 5.52
CA GLY A 132 -6.18 11.54 4.75
C GLY A 132 -5.74 11.32 3.31
N MET A 133 -5.62 10.08 2.86
CA MET A 133 -5.29 9.74 1.46
C MET A 133 -4.04 10.44 0.93
N HIS A 134 -2.94 10.42 1.69
CA HIS A 134 -1.68 11.06 1.28
C HIS A 134 -1.13 10.50 -0.03
N SER A 135 -1.35 9.18 -0.28
CA SER A 135 -0.91 8.49 -1.49
C SER A 135 -1.91 7.44 -1.99
N SER A 136 -3.18 7.55 -1.62
CA SER A 136 -4.18 6.52 -1.86
C SER A 136 -5.38 7.02 -2.65
N GLN A 137 -6.03 6.11 -3.39
CA GLN A 137 -7.24 6.39 -4.15
C GLN A 137 -8.52 6.39 -3.31
N ASN A 138 -8.47 5.87 -2.08
CA ASN A 138 -9.57 5.89 -1.12
C ASN A 138 -9.04 5.96 0.31
N GLU A 139 -9.93 6.20 1.25
CA GLU A 139 -9.70 6.10 2.68
C GLU A 139 -10.48 4.89 3.20
N GLN A 140 -9.77 3.90 3.75
CA GLN A 140 -10.33 2.60 4.12
C GLN A 140 -9.81 2.19 5.50
N ASP A 141 -10.71 1.69 6.34
CA ASP A 141 -10.38 1.21 7.68
C ASP A 141 -10.25 -0.32 7.72
N ASN A 142 -9.02 -0.81 7.71
CA ASN A 142 -8.74 -2.24 7.67
C ASN A 142 -8.94 -2.97 9.01
N ARG A 143 -9.31 -2.27 10.08
CA ARG A 143 -9.77 -2.91 11.33
C ARG A 143 -10.99 -3.80 11.06
N ASN A 144 -11.84 -3.42 10.12
CA ASN A 144 -12.99 -4.20 9.70
C ASN A 144 -12.60 -5.57 9.07
N TYR A 145 -11.44 -5.68 8.42
CA TYR A 145 -10.94 -6.95 7.91
C TYR A 145 -10.59 -7.93 9.02
N ALA A 146 -9.91 -7.49 10.09
CA ALA A 146 -9.58 -8.35 11.22
C ALA A 146 -10.84 -8.92 11.88
N ARG A 147 -11.86 -8.08 12.05
CA ARG A 147 -13.17 -8.48 12.58
C ARG A 147 -13.87 -9.50 11.67
N ALA A 148 -13.93 -9.23 10.38
CA ALA A 148 -14.61 -10.10 9.41
C ALA A 148 -13.89 -11.43 9.21
N ALA A 149 -12.55 -11.43 9.15
CA ALA A 149 -11.73 -12.63 9.03
C ALA A 149 -11.53 -13.39 10.34
N LYS A 150 -12.00 -12.85 11.48
CA LYS A 150 -11.91 -13.45 12.83
C LYS A 150 -10.46 -13.75 13.25
N ILE A 151 -9.56 -12.82 12.99
CA ILE A 151 -8.13 -12.89 13.34
C ILE A 151 -7.78 -11.81 14.36
N ALA A 152 -6.70 -12.00 15.13
CA ALA A 152 -6.24 -11.00 16.08
C ALA A 152 -5.69 -9.75 15.38
N MET A 153 -5.84 -8.56 16.01
CA MET A 153 -5.31 -7.31 15.48
C MET A 153 -4.56 -6.50 16.55
N LEU A 154 -3.41 -6.00 16.16
CA LEU A 154 -2.51 -5.17 16.95
C LEU A 154 -2.36 -3.79 16.28
N GLU A 155 -2.38 -2.72 17.08
CA GLU A 155 -2.22 -1.33 16.62
C GLU A 155 -1.14 -0.62 17.46
N PRO A 156 0.08 -0.42 16.93
CA PRO A 156 1.13 0.30 17.61
C PRO A 156 0.87 1.81 17.63
N SER A 157 1.35 2.49 18.67
CA SER A 157 1.26 3.95 18.82
C SER A 157 2.54 4.71 18.45
N ASP A 158 3.65 4.00 18.29
CA ASP A 158 4.95 4.54 17.93
C ASP A 158 5.88 3.46 17.35
N SER A 159 7.11 3.84 17.00
CA SER A 159 8.09 2.92 16.40
C SER A 159 8.53 1.82 17.35
N GLU A 160 8.68 2.09 18.66
CA GLU A 160 9.04 1.02 19.62
C GLU A 160 7.94 -0.03 19.73
N GLU A 161 6.67 0.41 19.78
CA GLU A 161 5.57 -0.54 19.76
C GLU A 161 5.45 -1.26 18.42
N ALA A 162 5.76 -0.62 17.29
CA ALA A 162 5.77 -1.29 15.99
C ALA A 162 6.75 -2.47 15.98
N ARG A 163 7.96 -2.31 16.54
CA ARG A 163 8.93 -3.39 16.72
C ARG A 163 8.40 -4.48 17.67
N LEU A 164 7.98 -4.07 18.85
CA LEU A 164 7.57 -5.00 19.90
C LEU A 164 6.34 -5.82 19.48
N LEU A 165 5.33 -5.16 18.90
CA LEU A 165 4.10 -5.83 18.46
C LEU A 165 4.33 -6.74 17.24
N THR A 166 5.30 -6.45 16.39
CA THR A 166 5.72 -7.39 15.35
C THR A 166 6.22 -8.69 15.96
N LYS A 167 7.05 -8.61 17.02
CA LYS A 167 7.55 -9.80 17.75
C LYS A 167 6.41 -10.55 18.42
N LEU A 168 5.61 -9.86 19.21
CA LEU A 168 4.46 -10.46 19.91
C LEU A 168 3.41 -11.02 18.94
N GLY A 169 3.26 -10.42 17.77
CA GLY A 169 2.35 -10.90 16.73
C GLY A 169 2.68 -12.32 16.28
N PHE A 170 3.96 -12.67 16.14
CA PHE A 170 4.36 -14.05 15.84
C PHE A 170 4.03 -15.01 16.98
N ASP A 171 4.28 -14.60 18.22
CA ASP A 171 4.02 -15.42 19.41
C ASP A 171 2.51 -15.66 19.58
N ILE A 172 1.69 -14.59 19.49
CA ILE A 172 0.22 -14.67 19.51
C ILE A 172 -0.31 -15.55 18.38
N SER A 173 0.26 -15.40 17.18
CA SER A 173 -0.12 -16.22 16.03
C SER A 173 0.09 -17.71 16.29
N GLU A 174 1.23 -18.09 16.83
CA GLU A 174 1.56 -19.48 17.15
C GLU A 174 0.75 -20.05 18.31
N GLU A 175 0.52 -19.24 19.37
CA GLU A 175 -0.23 -19.65 20.55
C GLU A 175 -1.71 -19.88 20.22
N PHE A 176 -2.31 -19.01 19.42
CA PHE A 176 -3.75 -19.06 19.12
C PHE A 176 -4.09 -19.70 17.78
N ASP A 177 -3.12 -20.25 17.04
CA ASP A 177 -3.37 -20.90 15.74
C ASP A 177 -4.09 -19.96 14.75
N THR A 178 -3.63 -18.73 14.60
CA THR A 178 -4.29 -17.70 13.77
C THR A 178 -3.28 -16.74 13.15
N PRO A 179 -3.49 -16.22 11.93
CA PRO A 179 -2.80 -15.01 11.50
C PRO A 179 -3.05 -13.83 12.47
N VAL A 180 -2.11 -12.91 12.54
CA VAL A 180 -2.25 -11.66 13.28
C VAL A 180 -2.12 -10.49 12.32
N LEU A 181 -3.10 -9.60 12.32
CA LEU A 181 -3.05 -8.34 11.60
C LEU A 181 -2.32 -7.29 12.44
N LEU A 182 -1.20 -6.79 11.96
CA LEU A 182 -0.53 -5.61 12.51
C LEU A 182 -0.95 -4.41 11.67
N ARG A 183 -1.84 -3.57 12.22
CA ARG A 183 -2.33 -2.39 11.54
C ARG A 183 -1.47 -1.19 11.86
N LEU A 184 -0.89 -0.59 10.82
CA LEU A 184 -0.20 0.68 10.88
C LEU A 184 -1.07 1.76 10.23
N THR A 185 -0.71 3.02 10.47
CA THR A 185 -1.17 4.16 9.66
C THR A 185 0.03 4.86 9.06
N THR A 186 -0.19 5.71 8.04
CA THR A 186 0.89 6.48 7.38
C THR A 186 1.76 7.20 8.42
N ARG A 187 1.15 7.77 9.45
CA ARG A 187 1.87 8.48 10.51
C ARG A 187 2.82 7.56 11.26
N ILE A 188 2.36 6.39 11.69
CA ILE A 188 3.23 5.40 12.38
C ILE A 188 4.30 4.88 11.44
N SER A 189 3.95 4.56 10.19
CA SER A 189 4.90 4.03 9.20
C SER A 189 6.12 4.93 9.00
N HIS A 190 5.91 6.24 8.94
CA HIS A 190 6.94 7.22 8.58
C HIS A 190 7.46 8.07 9.74
N SER A 191 6.82 8.07 10.92
CA SER A 191 7.33 8.79 12.08
C SER A 191 8.51 8.06 12.70
N TYR A 192 9.53 8.83 13.08
CA TYR A 192 10.73 8.32 13.72
C TYR A 192 10.61 8.36 15.24
N GLY A 193 11.16 7.34 15.90
CA GLY A 193 11.23 7.23 17.34
C GLY A 193 12.47 6.46 17.80
N ILE A 194 12.74 6.53 19.10
CA ILE A 194 13.81 5.74 19.72
C ILE A 194 13.31 4.33 19.93
N VAL A 195 14.02 3.36 19.39
CA VAL A 195 13.68 1.93 19.41
C VAL A 195 14.76 1.17 20.14
N ASN A 196 14.37 0.32 21.09
CA ASN A 196 15.29 -0.60 21.76
C ASN A 196 15.62 -1.76 20.82
N ILE A 197 16.87 -2.21 20.86
CA ILE A 197 17.36 -3.26 19.96
C ILE A 197 17.65 -4.52 20.76
N ASP A 198 17.06 -5.64 20.32
CA ASP A 198 17.31 -6.97 20.86
C ASP A 198 18.09 -7.85 19.87
N GLU A 199 18.69 -8.91 20.37
CA GLU A 199 19.29 -9.94 19.54
C GLU A 199 18.21 -10.79 18.84
N ARG A 200 18.58 -11.30 17.66
CA ARG A 200 17.72 -12.23 16.93
C ARG A 200 17.57 -13.54 17.69
N LYS A 201 16.33 -13.98 17.90
CA LYS A 201 16.02 -15.34 18.38
C LYS A 201 15.76 -16.24 17.18
N GLU A 202 16.53 -17.30 17.03
CA GLU A 202 16.32 -18.22 15.92
C GLU A 202 15.09 -19.11 16.16
N HIS A 203 14.22 -19.15 15.14
CA HIS A 203 13.06 -20.03 15.09
C HIS A 203 13.14 -20.91 13.83
N PRO A 204 13.78 -22.09 13.93
CA PRO A 204 13.87 -22.99 12.78
C PRO A 204 12.49 -23.49 12.36
N PRO A 205 12.25 -23.71 11.05
CA PRO A 205 11.02 -24.29 10.57
C PRO A 205 10.75 -25.65 11.24
N ARG A 206 9.49 -25.90 11.60
CA ARG A 206 9.07 -27.15 12.28
C ARG A 206 8.93 -28.34 11.33
N GLY A 207 9.10 -28.10 10.03
CA GLY A 207 8.88 -29.07 8.96
C GLY A 207 7.41 -29.21 8.57
N TYR A 208 7.18 -29.66 7.34
CA TYR A 208 5.83 -29.87 6.82
C TYR A 208 5.27 -31.19 7.30
N LYS A 209 4.13 -31.16 8.00
CA LYS A 209 3.33 -32.34 8.35
C LYS A 209 2.01 -32.27 7.60
N LYS A 210 1.64 -33.33 6.88
CA LYS A 210 0.36 -33.44 6.19
C LYS A 210 -0.79 -33.41 7.19
N ASP A 211 -1.67 -32.45 7.09
CA ASP A 211 -2.90 -32.35 7.87
C ASP A 211 -4.04 -31.86 6.95
N VAL A 212 -4.70 -32.83 6.33
CA VAL A 212 -5.76 -32.58 5.35
C VAL A 212 -6.98 -31.95 6.01
N LYS A 213 -7.32 -32.38 7.24
CA LYS A 213 -8.51 -31.85 7.94
C LYS A 213 -8.35 -30.38 8.33
N LYS A 214 -7.12 -29.95 8.60
CA LYS A 214 -6.81 -28.55 8.93
C LYS A 214 -6.65 -27.68 7.68
N ARG A 215 -5.92 -28.16 6.66
CA ARG A 215 -5.40 -27.32 5.58
C ARG A 215 -6.20 -27.39 4.27
N LEU A 216 -7.00 -28.43 4.06
CA LEU A 216 -7.82 -28.55 2.87
C LEU A 216 -9.24 -28.06 3.15
N ILE A 217 -9.56 -26.86 2.66
CA ILE A 217 -10.86 -26.22 2.86
C ILE A 217 -11.87 -26.81 1.90
N LEU A 218 -12.53 -27.87 2.37
CA LEU A 218 -13.74 -28.45 1.78
C LEU A 218 -14.89 -28.25 2.76
N PRO A 219 -16.15 -28.22 2.34
CA PRO A 219 -17.29 -28.05 3.24
C PRO A 219 -17.27 -29.00 4.45
N ALA A 220 -16.84 -30.25 4.23
CA ALA A 220 -16.73 -31.27 5.29
C ALA A 220 -15.64 -30.96 6.32
N HIS A 221 -14.57 -30.26 5.94
CA HIS A 221 -13.50 -29.82 6.83
C HIS A 221 -13.76 -28.42 7.39
N ALA A 222 -14.29 -27.50 6.58
CA ALA A 222 -14.53 -26.12 6.98
C ALA A 222 -15.58 -26.00 8.10
N ARG A 223 -16.64 -26.82 8.10
CA ARG A 223 -17.68 -26.81 9.16
C ARG A 223 -17.10 -27.06 10.56
N PRO A 224 -16.35 -28.15 10.83
CA PRO A 224 -15.70 -28.31 12.13
C PRO A 224 -14.62 -27.25 12.40
N ARG A 225 -13.90 -26.78 11.38
CA ARG A 225 -12.93 -25.67 11.56
C ARG A 225 -13.61 -24.37 12.01
N HIS A 226 -14.83 -24.09 11.54
CA HIS A 226 -15.56 -22.90 12.00
C HIS A 226 -15.82 -22.93 13.52
N ILE A 227 -16.14 -24.09 14.08
CA ILE A 227 -16.29 -24.24 15.54
C ILE A 227 -14.98 -23.89 16.25
N ILE A 228 -13.84 -24.39 15.75
CA ILE A 228 -12.52 -24.09 16.30
C ILE A 228 -12.20 -22.60 16.19
N VAL A 229 -12.57 -21.95 15.09
CA VAL A 229 -12.40 -20.49 14.90
C VAL A 229 -13.17 -19.71 15.96
N GLU A 230 -14.42 -20.07 16.26
CA GLU A 230 -15.25 -19.39 17.27
C GLU A 230 -14.71 -19.62 18.70
N GLU A 231 -14.26 -20.84 19.01
CA GLU A 231 -13.61 -21.15 20.30
C GLU A 231 -12.30 -20.37 20.46
N ARG A 232 -11.51 -20.30 19.41
CA ARG A 232 -10.27 -19.52 19.37
C ARG A 232 -10.54 -18.03 19.60
N LEU A 233 -11.57 -17.49 18.94
CA LEU A 233 -11.94 -16.08 19.09
C LEU A 233 -12.33 -15.76 20.54
N LYS A 234 -13.01 -16.68 21.25
CA LYS A 234 -13.32 -16.54 22.68
C LYS A 234 -12.04 -16.49 23.53
N LYS A 235 -11.09 -17.41 23.30
CA LYS A 235 -9.81 -17.44 24.01
C LYS A 235 -9.01 -16.16 23.74
N LEU A 236 -8.93 -15.70 22.50
CA LEU A 236 -8.29 -14.45 22.12
C LEU A 236 -8.98 -13.24 22.79
N LYS A 237 -10.29 -13.24 22.93
CA LYS A 237 -11.02 -12.19 23.65
C LYS A 237 -10.67 -12.16 25.13
N ASP A 238 -10.56 -13.31 25.78
CA ASP A 238 -10.09 -13.38 27.17
C ASP A 238 -8.65 -12.90 27.30
N TYR A 239 -7.79 -13.28 26.36
CA TYR A 239 -6.41 -12.81 26.29
C TYR A 239 -6.32 -11.29 26.08
N SER A 240 -7.12 -10.71 25.17
CA SER A 240 -7.13 -9.26 24.93
C SER A 240 -7.51 -8.44 26.17
N ASN A 241 -8.39 -8.98 27.02
CA ASN A 241 -8.76 -8.37 28.30
C ASN A 241 -7.63 -8.34 29.33
N SER A 242 -6.67 -9.24 29.23
CA SER A 242 -5.50 -9.35 30.12
C SER A 242 -4.18 -9.01 29.43
N PHE A 243 -4.24 -8.54 28.18
CA PHE A 243 -3.04 -8.22 27.43
C PHE A 243 -2.29 -7.05 28.08
N PRO A 244 -1.00 -7.22 28.46
CA PRO A 244 -0.31 -6.25 29.30
C PRO A 244 -0.15 -4.86 28.70
N LEU A 245 -0.19 -4.75 27.33
CA LEU A 245 -0.10 -3.48 26.64
C LEU A 245 -1.48 -2.81 26.45
N ASN A 246 -2.60 -3.52 26.72
CA ASN A 246 -3.90 -2.89 26.95
C ASN A 246 -3.90 -2.40 28.40
N ARG A 247 -3.66 -1.10 28.61
CA ARG A 247 -3.41 -0.57 29.95
C ARG A 247 -4.24 0.65 30.28
N ILE A 248 -4.63 0.74 31.54
CA ILE A 248 -5.29 1.91 32.11
C ILE A 248 -4.22 2.80 32.76
N GLU A 249 -4.17 4.04 32.33
CA GLU A 249 -3.36 5.10 32.93
C GLU A 249 -4.33 6.05 33.69
N TRP A 250 -4.41 5.88 35.01
CA TRP A 250 -5.29 6.71 35.81
C TRP A 250 -4.74 8.13 36.01
N GLY A 251 -5.59 9.12 35.70
CA GLY A 251 -5.38 10.54 35.95
C GLY A 251 -6.64 11.16 36.53
N ASN A 252 -7.05 12.34 36.04
CA ASN A 252 -8.35 12.93 36.39
C ASN A 252 -9.48 12.00 35.88
N ARG A 253 -10.42 11.72 36.74
CA ARG A 253 -11.53 10.79 36.50
C ARG A 253 -12.84 11.47 36.05
N ASP A 254 -12.83 12.79 35.85
CA ASP A 254 -13.99 13.48 35.27
C ASP A 254 -14.21 13.09 33.81
N VAL A 255 -13.09 12.86 33.10
CA VAL A 255 -13.09 12.40 31.71
C VAL A 255 -12.08 11.26 31.57
N GLY A 256 -12.55 10.14 31.03
CA GLY A 256 -11.72 9.03 30.57
C GLY A 256 -11.68 8.98 29.06
N ILE A 257 -10.52 8.70 28.50
CA ILE A 257 -10.31 8.61 27.05
C ILE A 257 -9.90 7.20 26.68
N ILE A 258 -10.61 6.58 25.73
CA ILE A 258 -10.23 5.28 25.15
C ILE A 258 -9.67 5.54 23.76
N THR A 259 -8.51 4.97 23.46
CA THR A 259 -7.80 5.23 22.21
C THR A 259 -6.87 4.08 21.81
N SER A 260 -6.47 4.03 20.55
CA SER A 260 -5.50 3.07 19.98
C SER A 260 -4.59 3.75 18.96
N GLY A 261 -3.53 3.04 18.55
CA GLY A 261 -2.65 3.51 17.48
C GLY A 261 -2.05 4.89 17.76
N VAL A 262 -1.78 5.65 16.70
CA VAL A 262 -1.17 6.99 16.78
C VAL A 262 -2.03 7.99 17.59
N SER A 263 -3.35 7.82 17.59
CA SER A 263 -4.26 8.70 18.34
C SER A 263 -3.92 8.76 19.84
N TYR A 264 -3.28 7.70 20.39
CA TYR A 264 -2.79 7.73 21.77
C TYR A 264 -1.76 8.85 21.99
N GLN A 265 -0.85 9.08 21.06
CA GLN A 265 0.16 10.15 21.19
C GLN A 265 -0.51 11.54 21.22
N TYR A 266 -1.52 11.76 20.37
CA TYR A 266 -2.28 13.00 20.35
C TYR A 266 -3.07 13.22 21.65
N VAL A 267 -3.66 12.14 22.19
CA VAL A 267 -4.37 12.19 23.49
C VAL A 267 -3.41 12.59 24.61
N LYS A 268 -2.20 12.00 24.63
CA LYS A 268 -1.19 12.32 25.68
C LYS A 268 -0.70 13.76 25.60
N GLU A 269 -0.60 14.31 24.40
CA GLU A 269 -0.19 15.71 24.19
C GLU A 269 -1.30 16.67 24.65
N VAL A 270 -2.54 16.43 24.21
CA VAL A 270 -3.67 17.34 24.44
C VAL A 270 -4.27 17.22 25.84
N PHE A 271 -4.29 16.00 26.39
CA PHE A 271 -4.91 15.67 27.66
C PHE A 271 -3.95 14.99 28.65
N PRO A 272 -2.79 15.61 28.99
CA PRO A 272 -1.73 14.97 29.77
C PRO A 272 -2.16 14.50 31.17
N LYS A 273 -3.28 15.05 31.70
CA LYS A 273 -3.81 14.72 33.04
C LYS A 273 -5.06 13.83 33.00
N ALA A 274 -5.57 13.47 31.82
CA ALA A 274 -6.77 12.62 31.71
C ALA A 274 -6.48 11.18 32.11
N SER A 275 -7.50 10.46 32.55
CA SER A 275 -7.45 9.00 32.59
C SER A 275 -7.51 8.45 31.17
N VAL A 276 -6.62 7.53 30.81
CA VAL A 276 -6.54 6.97 29.46
C VAL A 276 -6.58 5.45 29.53
N LEU A 277 -7.45 4.83 28.76
CA LEU A 277 -7.34 3.41 28.42
C LEU A 277 -6.71 3.32 27.03
N LYS A 278 -5.46 2.88 26.98
CA LYS A 278 -4.77 2.57 25.74
C LYS A 278 -5.05 1.13 25.33
N LEU A 279 -5.59 0.95 24.13
CA LEU A 279 -5.77 -0.35 23.51
C LEU A 279 -4.69 -0.57 22.47
N THR A 280 -4.04 -1.73 22.52
CA THR A 280 -2.96 -2.14 21.62
C THR A 280 -3.35 -3.42 20.89
N LEU A 281 -3.90 -4.42 21.60
CA LEU A 281 -4.64 -5.53 21.01
C LEU A 281 -6.11 -5.12 20.98
N THR A 282 -6.54 -4.62 19.82
CA THR A 282 -7.85 -3.97 19.66
C THR A 282 -8.94 -4.95 19.20
N TRP A 283 -8.54 -6.07 18.61
CA TRP A 283 -9.45 -7.13 18.22
C TRP A 283 -8.85 -8.51 18.51
N PRO A 284 -9.59 -9.47 19.10
CA PRO A 284 -10.99 -9.35 19.57
C PRO A 284 -11.16 -8.32 20.68
N PHE A 285 -12.32 -7.66 20.66
CA PHE A 285 -12.63 -6.50 21.48
C PHE A 285 -12.58 -6.80 22.99
N PRO A 286 -11.76 -6.07 23.78
CA PRO A 286 -11.49 -6.35 25.20
C PRO A 286 -12.55 -5.72 26.13
N ASP A 287 -13.76 -6.26 26.12
CA ASP A 287 -14.94 -5.67 26.79
C ASP A 287 -14.84 -5.55 28.33
N LYS A 288 -14.07 -6.43 29.01
CA LYS A 288 -13.95 -6.42 30.48
C LYS A 288 -13.14 -5.20 30.95
N ILE A 289 -11.93 -5.00 30.40
CA ILE A 289 -11.08 -3.85 30.77
C ILE A 289 -11.74 -2.52 30.39
N ILE A 290 -12.50 -2.47 29.29
CA ILE A 290 -13.25 -1.28 28.88
C ILE A 290 -14.38 -0.98 29.89
N LYS A 291 -15.15 -2.00 30.31
CA LYS A 291 -16.18 -1.83 31.35
C LYS A 291 -15.60 -1.41 32.69
N GLU A 292 -14.43 -1.95 33.07
CA GLU A 292 -13.71 -1.53 34.28
C GLU A 292 -13.31 -0.05 34.20
N PHE A 293 -12.70 0.35 33.10
CA PHE A 293 -12.30 1.74 32.88
C PHE A 293 -13.49 2.70 32.91
N ALA A 294 -14.57 2.37 32.20
CA ALA A 294 -15.76 3.21 32.13
C ALA A 294 -16.43 3.43 33.49
N LYS A 295 -16.41 2.43 34.39
CA LYS A 295 -16.89 2.57 35.77
C LYS A 295 -16.03 3.50 36.61
N GLY A 296 -14.77 3.69 36.26
CA GLY A 296 -13.81 4.50 36.99
C GLY A 296 -13.82 5.98 36.64
N VAL A 297 -14.61 6.41 35.64
CA VAL A 297 -14.66 7.79 35.12
C VAL A 297 -16.12 8.26 35.01
N LYS A 298 -16.35 9.59 35.02
CA LYS A 298 -17.70 10.15 34.89
C LYS A 298 -18.20 10.18 33.45
N LYS A 299 -17.31 10.37 32.48
CA LYS A 299 -17.59 10.52 31.05
C LYS A 299 -16.52 9.81 30.23
N VAL A 300 -16.92 9.13 29.18
CA VAL A 300 -15.99 8.43 28.27
C VAL A 300 -15.97 9.13 26.92
N ILE A 301 -14.75 9.39 26.43
CA ILE A 301 -14.47 9.90 25.08
C ILE A 301 -13.70 8.82 24.32
N ILE A 302 -14.05 8.62 23.05
CA ILE A 302 -13.31 7.77 22.13
C ILE A 302 -12.53 8.65 21.16
N VAL A 303 -11.24 8.39 21.06
CA VAL A 303 -10.36 9.06 20.09
C VAL A 303 -9.75 8.00 19.19
N GLU A 304 -10.24 7.95 17.96
CA GLU A 304 -9.79 7.02 16.91
C GLU A 304 -9.87 7.66 15.53
N GLU A 305 -8.98 7.27 14.62
CA GLU A 305 -9.01 7.68 13.22
C GLU A 305 -10.01 6.82 12.42
N ASN A 306 -10.35 7.26 11.21
CA ASN A 306 -11.25 6.59 10.26
C ASN A 306 -12.65 6.29 10.82
N ASP A 307 -13.14 5.06 10.63
CA ASP A 307 -14.49 4.63 11.03
C ASP A 307 -14.68 4.62 12.56
N PRO A 308 -15.92 4.71 13.05
CA PRO A 308 -16.25 4.53 14.47
C PRO A 308 -16.15 3.05 14.87
N PHE A 309 -14.97 2.43 14.78
CA PHE A 309 -14.76 1.01 15.06
C PHE A 309 -14.86 0.71 16.57
N LEU A 310 -14.02 1.36 17.38
CA LEU A 310 -14.06 1.21 18.84
C LEU A 310 -15.35 1.77 19.43
N GLU A 311 -15.78 2.93 18.94
CA GLU A 311 -17.00 3.58 19.37
C GLU A 311 -18.22 2.67 19.20
N THR A 312 -18.35 2.01 18.06
CA THR A 312 -19.45 1.09 17.75
C THR A 312 -19.47 -0.11 18.69
N GLU A 313 -18.32 -0.75 18.91
CA GLU A 313 -18.20 -1.90 19.81
C GLU A 313 -18.47 -1.51 21.28
N ILE A 314 -18.02 -0.32 21.70
CA ILE A 314 -18.24 0.19 23.05
C ILE A 314 -19.72 0.53 23.29
N LYS A 315 -20.38 1.17 22.33
CA LYS A 315 -21.83 1.41 22.39
C LYS A 315 -22.63 0.11 22.41
N ALA A 316 -22.20 -0.89 21.66
CA ALA A 316 -22.86 -2.21 21.64
C ALA A 316 -22.84 -2.96 22.98
N ILE A 317 -21.87 -2.67 23.86
CA ILE A 317 -21.84 -3.24 25.23
C ILE A 317 -22.53 -2.35 26.28
N GLY A 318 -23.27 -1.31 25.84
CA GLY A 318 -24.13 -0.47 26.69
C GLY A 318 -23.38 0.67 27.39
N ILE A 319 -22.24 1.12 26.89
CA ILE A 319 -21.51 2.27 27.45
C ILE A 319 -21.77 3.49 26.58
N ASP A 320 -22.28 4.57 27.20
CA ASP A 320 -22.46 5.85 26.53
C ASP A 320 -21.12 6.57 26.37
N VAL A 321 -20.80 7.00 25.13
CA VAL A 321 -19.51 7.59 24.77
C VAL A 321 -19.67 8.71 23.77
N ILE A 322 -18.76 9.67 23.82
CA ILE A 322 -18.58 10.73 22.83
C ILE A 322 -17.42 10.35 21.91
N GLY A 323 -17.63 10.36 20.62
CA GLY A 323 -16.62 10.02 19.63
C GLY A 323 -16.78 10.82 18.34
N LYS A 324 -17.19 10.17 17.27
CA LYS A 324 -17.29 10.75 15.91
C LYS A 324 -18.34 11.88 15.80
N GLU A 325 -19.21 12.07 16.75
CA GLU A 325 -20.06 13.26 16.82
C GLU A 325 -19.26 14.57 17.02
N LYS A 326 -18.02 14.47 17.53
CA LYS A 326 -17.10 15.58 17.77
C LYS A 326 -15.85 15.53 16.88
N LEU A 327 -15.44 14.33 16.46
CA LEU A 327 -14.25 14.10 15.67
C LEU A 327 -14.61 13.76 14.22
N PRO A 328 -13.83 14.20 13.24
CA PRO A 328 -14.06 13.86 11.84
C PRO A 328 -13.94 12.34 11.61
N VAL A 329 -14.70 11.85 10.64
CA VAL A 329 -14.58 10.47 10.13
C VAL A 329 -13.63 10.36 8.95
N THR A 330 -13.22 11.49 8.38
CA THR A 330 -12.33 11.59 7.24
C THR A 330 -11.04 12.30 7.62
N GLY A 331 -9.95 11.89 7.03
CA GLY A 331 -8.64 12.51 7.25
C GLY A 331 -7.90 11.99 8.48
N GLU A 332 -6.65 12.41 8.62
CA GLU A 332 -5.83 12.19 9.81
C GLU A 332 -6.37 13.00 11.00
N LEU A 333 -6.22 12.46 12.20
CA LEU A 333 -6.30 13.25 13.42
C LEU A 333 -4.94 13.90 13.71
N ASP A 334 -4.99 14.98 14.47
CA ASP A 334 -3.83 15.65 15.02
C ASP A 334 -4.17 16.31 16.37
N PRO A 335 -3.19 16.80 17.14
CA PRO A 335 -3.44 17.50 18.39
C PRO A 335 -4.33 18.73 18.24
N TYR A 336 -4.28 19.42 17.10
CA TYR A 336 -5.08 20.62 16.85
C TYR A 336 -6.57 20.26 16.69
N ILE A 337 -6.89 19.22 15.93
CA ILE A 337 -8.26 18.71 15.78
C ILE A 337 -8.85 18.33 17.15
N LEU A 338 -8.06 17.63 17.98
CA LEU A 338 -8.47 17.26 19.33
C LEU A 338 -8.70 18.48 20.22
N LYS A 339 -7.80 19.46 20.22
CA LYS A 339 -7.96 20.73 20.96
C LYS A 339 -9.24 21.45 20.53
N ARG A 340 -9.50 21.53 19.24
CA ARG A 340 -10.70 22.17 18.69
C ARG A 340 -11.98 21.43 19.07
N ALA A 341 -11.98 20.11 19.08
CA ALA A 341 -13.16 19.30 19.38
C ALA A 341 -13.53 19.31 20.87
N PHE A 342 -12.55 19.36 21.78
CA PHE A 342 -12.73 19.16 23.22
C PHE A 342 -12.07 20.23 24.09
N GLY A 343 -11.27 21.11 23.55
CA GLY A 343 -10.51 22.13 24.27
C GLY A 343 -11.18 23.50 24.28
N SER A 344 -10.53 24.45 24.96
CA SER A 344 -10.89 25.87 24.94
C SER A 344 -10.54 26.53 23.60
N SER A 345 -11.32 27.51 23.24
CA SER A 345 -11.31 28.26 21.98
C SER A 345 -10.08 29.13 21.68
N GLU A 346 -8.94 28.90 22.31
CA GLU A 346 -7.76 29.73 22.16
C GLU A 346 -6.69 29.03 21.30
N GLU A 347 -6.32 29.70 20.22
CA GLU A 347 -5.35 29.41 19.16
C GLU A 347 -5.93 28.74 17.92
N VAL A 348 -6.71 29.51 17.17
CA VAL A 348 -6.87 29.27 15.74
C VAL A 348 -5.58 29.74 15.05
N TYR A 349 -4.69 28.84 14.70
CA TYR A 349 -3.64 29.20 13.76
C TYR A 349 -4.32 29.64 12.46
N PRO A 350 -4.03 30.87 11.98
CA PRO A 350 -4.59 31.32 10.72
C PRO A 350 -4.19 30.31 9.64
N THR A 351 -5.17 29.70 8.98
CA THR A 351 -4.93 28.95 7.76
C THR A 351 -4.35 29.92 6.75
N GLN A 352 -3.05 29.91 6.58
CA GLN A 352 -2.44 30.62 5.46
C GLN A 352 -2.98 29.97 4.19
N ASP A 353 -3.43 30.80 3.27
CA ASP A 353 -3.90 30.36 1.95
C ASP A 353 -2.64 29.96 1.15
N ILE A 354 -2.16 28.73 1.44
CA ILE A 354 -0.96 28.20 0.79
C ILE A 354 -1.37 27.69 -0.58
N PRO A 355 -0.75 28.17 -1.66
CA PRO A 355 -1.08 27.72 -3.01
C PRO A 355 -0.92 26.20 -3.14
N SER A 356 -1.96 25.54 -3.65
CA SER A 356 -1.92 24.10 -3.94
C SER A 356 -0.78 23.82 -4.94
N ARG A 357 0.01 22.77 -4.67
CA ARG A 357 1.05 22.26 -5.57
C ARG A 357 0.75 20.83 -5.93
N PRO A 358 -0.16 20.59 -6.90
CA PRO A 358 -0.48 19.24 -7.32
C PRO A 358 0.78 18.54 -7.86
N PRO A 359 0.90 17.21 -7.68
CA PRO A 359 1.99 16.45 -8.28
C PRO A 359 1.91 16.52 -9.80
N VAL A 360 3.08 16.48 -10.46
CA VAL A 360 3.17 16.49 -11.93
C VAL A 360 4.10 15.39 -12.40
N LEU A 361 3.92 14.94 -13.65
CA LEU A 361 4.91 14.05 -14.28
C LEU A 361 6.28 14.73 -14.32
N CYS A 362 7.35 13.97 -14.08
CA CYS A 362 8.72 14.47 -14.10
C CYS A 362 9.07 15.14 -15.45
N ALA A 363 10.04 16.05 -15.47
CA ALA A 363 10.63 16.50 -16.72
C ALA A 363 11.22 15.29 -17.45
N GLY A 364 10.97 15.16 -18.76
CA GLY A 364 11.39 14.00 -19.53
C GLY A 364 10.72 12.69 -19.19
N CYS A 365 9.61 12.67 -18.43
CA CYS A 365 8.88 11.45 -18.15
C CYS A 365 8.39 10.76 -19.45
N PRO A 366 8.69 9.46 -19.67
CA PRO A 366 8.32 8.78 -20.92
C PRO A 366 6.79 8.66 -21.12
N HIS A 367 6.02 8.59 -20.04
CA HIS A 367 4.55 8.51 -20.14
C HIS A 367 3.92 9.73 -20.83
N ARG A 368 4.60 10.86 -20.81
CA ARG A 368 4.13 12.14 -21.33
C ARG A 368 3.82 12.10 -22.82
N GLY A 369 4.65 11.41 -23.60
CA GLY A 369 4.46 11.28 -25.06
C GLY A 369 3.16 10.59 -25.41
N VAL A 370 2.86 9.47 -24.75
CA VAL A 370 1.61 8.72 -24.96
C VAL A 370 0.40 9.57 -24.61
N PHE A 371 0.39 10.25 -23.45
CA PHE A 371 -0.74 11.07 -23.03
C PHE A 371 -0.94 12.32 -23.90
N TYR A 372 0.15 12.89 -24.39
CA TYR A 372 0.05 13.98 -25.38
C TYR A 372 -0.66 13.51 -26.64
N VAL A 373 -0.35 12.31 -27.14
CA VAL A 373 -0.99 11.73 -28.33
C VAL A 373 -2.47 11.39 -28.05
N ILE A 374 -2.78 10.76 -26.91
CA ILE A 374 -4.16 10.44 -26.51
C ILE A 374 -5.00 11.72 -26.45
N SER A 375 -4.50 12.77 -25.81
CA SER A 375 -5.15 14.08 -25.76
C SER A 375 -5.36 14.70 -27.15
N LYS A 376 -4.32 14.65 -27.99
CA LYS A 376 -4.37 15.17 -29.37
C LYS A 376 -5.41 14.45 -30.23
N LEU A 377 -5.51 13.13 -30.08
CA LEU A 377 -6.47 12.28 -30.80
C LEU A 377 -7.87 12.30 -30.18
N LYS A 378 -8.04 12.94 -29.01
CA LYS A 378 -9.30 12.99 -28.24
C LYS A 378 -9.87 11.59 -27.97
N LEU A 379 -9.01 10.65 -27.58
CA LEU A 379 -9.42 9.30 -27.21
C LEU A 379 -9.95 9.28 -25.79
N THR A 380 -10.89 8.38 -25.53
CA THR A 380 -11.28 8.00 -24.17
C THR A 380 -10.28 7.00 -23.61
N ALA A 381 -9.62 7.33 -22.52
CA ALA A 381 -8.63 6.48 -21.90
C ALA A 381 -9.10 5.93 -20.55
N THR A 382 -9.37 4.64 -20.49
CA THR A 382 -9.52 3.96 -19.21
C THR A 382 -8.13 3.77 -18.60
N GLY A 383 -7.91 4.37 -17.45
CA GLY A 383 -6.62 4.41 -16.80
C GLY A 383 -6.49 3.47 -15.60
N ASP A 384 -5.29 3.42 -15.09
CA ASP A 384 -4.89 2.55 -14.00
C ASP A 384 -4.02 3.30 -12.97
N ILE A 385 -3.54 2.61 -11.95
CA ILE A 385 -2.80 3.20 -10.83
C ILE A 385 -1.29 3.14 -11.07
N GLY A 386 -0.65 4.30 -11.04
CA GLY A 386 0.79 4.48 -11.21
C GLY A 386 1.12 5.96 -11.44
N CYS A 387 2.41 6.30 -11.66
CA CYS A 387 2.82 7.67 -12.00
C CYS A 387 2.00 8.24 -13.18
N TYR A 388 1.61 7.40 -14.10
CA TYR A 388 0.84 7.76 -15.29
C TYR A 388 -0.59 8.21 -14.99
N THR A 389 -1.16 7.95 -13.79
CA THR A 389 -2.42 8.55 -13.36
C THR A 389 -2.39 10.08 -13.43
N LEU A 390 -1.19 10.69 -13.30
CA LEU A 390 -1.01 12.12 -13.45
C LEU A 390 -1.25 12.63 -14.88
N GLY A 391 -1.38 11.74 -15.87
CA GLY A 391 -1.85 12.07 -17.23
C GLY A 391 -3.29 12.62 -17.27
N ALA A 392 -4.08 12.40 -16.20
CA ALA A 392 -5.41 13.00 -16.02
C ALA A 392 -5.36 14.52 -15.76
N LEU A 393 -4.23 15.04 -15.29
CA LEU A 393 -4.11 16.44 -14.92
C LEU A 393 -3.81 17.36 -16.12
N PRO A 394 -4.21 18.65 -16.03
CA PRO A 394 -3.84 19.64 -17.05
C PRO A 394 -2.31 19.75 -17.24
N PRO A 395 -1.85 20.03 -18.45
CA PRO A 395 -2.62 20.30 -19.68
C PRO A 395 -2.95 19.02 -20.49
N LEU A 396 -2.52 17.83 -20.04
CA LEU A 396 -2.70 16.58 -20.77
C LEU A 396 -4.17 16.16 -20.83
N ASN A 397 -4.87 16.11 -19.68
CA ASN A 397 -6.27 15.72 -19.56
C ASN A 397 -6.59 14.45 -20.39
N ALA A 398 -5.75 13.43 -20.28
CA ALA A 398 -5.74 12.29 -21.19
C ALA A 398 -5.98 10.95 -20.47
N MET A 399 -6.72 10.98 -19.36
CA MET A 399 -7.18 9.80 -18.65
C MET A 399 -8.55 10.09 -18.03
N ASP A 400 -9.53 9.21 -18.29
CA ASP A 400 -10.93 9.43 -17.94
C ASP A 400 -11.39 8.63 -16.73
N THR A 401 -10.77 7.46 -16.47
CA THR A 401 -11.12 6.61 -15.32
C THR A 401 -9.87 6.09 -14.60
N CYS A 402 -10.00 5.83 -13.29
CA CYS A 402 -9.00 5.12 -12.50
C CYS A 402 -9.73 4.46 -11.33
N VAL A 403 -9.78 3.12 -11.28
CA VAL A 403 -10.55 2.36 -10.27
C VAL A 403 -9.64 1.61 -9.32
N CYS A 404 -8.94 0.59 -9.81
CA CYS A 404 -7.97 -0.20 -9.06
C CYS A 404 -6.92 -0.77 -10.02
N MET A 405 -5.86 -1.37 -9.48
CA MET A 405 -4.79 -1.94 -10.32
C MET A 405 -5.31 -3.03 -11.24
N GLY A 406 -5.07 -2.88 -12.55
CA GLY A 406 -5.53 -3.77 -13.62
C GLY A 406 -6.90 -3.45 -14.19
N ALA A 407 -7.67 -2.56 -13.55
CA ALA A 407 -9.05 -2.27 -13.96
C ALA A 407 -9.18 -1.57 -15.31
N SER A 408 -8.16 -0.86 -15.78
CA SER A 408 -8.19 -0.17 -17.07
C SER A 408 -8.59 -1.09 -18.22
N VAL A 409 -8.05 -2.30 -18.23
CA VAL A 409 -8.28 -3.30 -19.27
C VAL A 409 -9.74 -3.76 -19.26
N GLY A 410 -10.27 -4.16 -18.10
CA GLY A 410 -11.67 -4.56 -17.96
C GLY A 410 -12.66 -3.42 -18.21
N ASN A 411 -12.33 -2.19 -17.79
CA ASN A 411 -13.19 -1.03 -18.00
C ASN A 411 -13.29 -0.65 -19.48
N ALA A 412 -12.19 -0.72 -20.24
CA ALA A 412 -12.24 -0.51 -21.69
C ALA A 412 -13.17 -1.50 -22.35
N PHE A 413 -13.04 -2.78 -22.02
CA PHE A 413 -13.88 -3.84 -22.55
C PHE A 413 -15.35 -3.67 -22.14
N GLY A 414 -15.62 -3.30 -20.89
CA GLY A 414 -16.98 -3.01 -20.42
C GLY A 414 -17.64 -1.87 -21.18
N LEU A 415 -16.91 -0.76 -21.43
CA LEU A 415 -17.41 0.35 -22.24
C LEU A 415 -17.63 -0.06 -23.70
N GLU A 416 -16.72 -0.83 -24.29
CA GLU A 416 -16.87 -1.40 -25.63
C GLU A 416 -18.15 -2.25 -25.74
N ARG A 417 -18.40 -3.11 -24.76
CA ARG A 417 -19.60 -3.96 -24.74
C ARG A 417 -20.90 -3.18 -24.55
N ALA A 418 -20.84 -2.11 -23.76
CA ALA A 418 -22.02 -1.30 -23.49
C ALA A 418 -22.41 -0.37 -24.67
N LEU A 419 -21.43 0.21 -25.37
CA LEU A 419 -21.64 1.23 -26.38
C LEU A 419 -21.32 0.76 -27.81
N GLY A 420 -20.69 -0.41 -27.98
CA GLY A 420 -20.39 -0.98 -29.28
C GLY A 420 -19.56 -0.06 -30.17
N ASP A 421 -20.01 0.11 -31.44
CA ASP A 421 -19.29 0.88 -32.45
C ASP A 421 -19.18 2.38 -32.14
N GLU A 422 -19.98 2.91 -31.21
CA GLU A 422 -19.93 4.33 -30.84
C GLU A 422 -18.62 4.72 -30.19
N ILE A 423 -17.96 3.77 -29.49
CA ILE A 423 -16.74 4.01 -28.71
C ILE A 423 -15.56 3.14 -29.11
N SER A 424 -15.76 2.00 -29.76
CA SER A 424 -14.72 0.99 -30.00
C SER A 424 -13.51 1.52 -30.78
N ASP A 425 -13.66 2.55 -31.60
CA ASP A 425 -12.59 3.21 -32.36
C ASP A 425 -12.03 4.47 -31.66
N LYS A 426 -12.45 4.73 -30.42
CA LYS A 426 -12.07 5.91 -29.63
C LYS A 426 -11.59 5.57 -28.22
N ILE A 427 -11.59 4.29 -27.85
CA ILE A 427 -11.22 3.87 -26.49
C ILE A 427 -9.87 3.17 -26.47
N VAL A 428 -9.09 3.47 -25.44
CA VAL A 428 -7.84 2.78 -25.11
C VAL A 428 -7.79 2.46 -23.62
N ALA A 429 -7.24 1.31 -23.27
CA ALA A 429 -6.83 1.04 -21.90
C ALA A 429 -5.36 1.44 -21.73
N VAL A 430 -5.03 2.16 -20.66
CA VAL A 430 -3.65 2.57 -20.35
C VAL A 430 -3.24 1.97 -19.01
N ILE A 431 -2.17 1.20 -19.01
CA ILE A 431 -1.68 0.45 -17.84
C ILE A 431 -0.16 0.46 -17.78
N GLY A 432 0.43 0.53 -16.58
CA GLY A 432 1.88 0.40 -16.40
C GLY A 432 2.35 -1.06 -16.47
N ASP A 433 3.64 -1.25 -16.72
CA ASP A 433 4.29 -2.57 -16.80
C ASP A 433 4.12 -3.40 -15.51
N SER A 434 4.46 -2.86 -14.36
CA SER A 434 4.25 -3.52 -13.05
C SER A 434 2.78 -3.83 -12.80
N THR A 435 1.88 -2.89 -13.09
CA THR A 435 0.43 -3.06 -12.92
C THR A 435 -0.14 -4.10 -13.89
N PHE A 436 0.43 -4.23 -15.09
CA PHE A 436 0.05 -5.28 -16.02
C PHE A 436 0.40 -6.68 -15.48
N PHE A 437 1.60 -6.85 -14.90
CA PHE A 437 1.94 -8.09 -14.19
C PHE A 437 1.07 -8.33 -12.98
N HIS A 438 0.68 -7.29 -12.27
CA HIS A 438 -0.14 -7.38 -11.05
C HIS A 438 -1.53 -7.98 -11.36
N SER A 439 -2.27 -7.40 -12.30
CA SER A 439 -3.66 -7.81 -12.58
C SER A 439 -4.12 -7.60 -14.03
N GLY A 440 -3.32 -6.95 -14.88
CA GLY A 440 -3.72 -6.64 -16.26
C GLY A 440 -3.79 -7.85 -17.18
N ILE A 441 -2.98 -8.88 -16.90
CA ILE A 441 -2.90 -10.11 -17.72
C ILE A 441 -4.26 -10.82 -17.77
N THR A 442 -4.94 -10.94 -16.64
CA THR A 442 -6.25 -11.61 -16.56
C THR A 442 -7.32 -10.86 -17.36
N GLY A 443 -7.29 -9.51 -17.30
CA GLY A 443 -8.17 -8.68 -18.11
C GLY A 443 -7.91 -8.81 -19.63
N LEU A 444 -6.63 -8.94 -20.03
CA LEU A 444 -6.27 -9.17 -21.42
C LEU A 444 -6.78 -10.54 -21.93
N ILE A 445 -6.62 -11.58 -21.12
CA ILE A 445 -7.16 -12.91 -21.44
C ILE A 445 -8.69 -12.84 -21.61
N ASP A 446 -9.39 -12.10 -20.74
CA ASP A 446 -10.83 -11.94 -20.79
C ASP A 446 -11.29 -11.24 -22.08
N ILE A 447 -10.60 -10.18 -22.50
CA ILE A 447 -10.87 -9.48 -23.77
C ILE A 447 -10.73 -10.45 -24.96
N VAL A 448 -9.62 -11.17 -25.03
CA VAL A 448 -9.36 -12.11 -26.14
C VAL A 448 -10.38 -13.24 -26.16
N TYR A 449 -10.62 -13.86 -25.01
CA TYR A 449 -11.59 -14.96 -24.87
C TYR A 449 -13.00 -14.56 -25.31
N ASN A 450 -13.41 -13.36 -24.93
CA ASN A 450 -14.75 -12.83 -25.22
C ASN A 450 -14.82 -11.99 -26.51
N LYS A 451 -13.80 -12.08 -27.39
CA LYS A 451 -13.77 -11.40 -28.70
C LYS A 451 -13.94 -9.88 -28.61
N GLY A 452 -13.24 -9.26 -27.66
CA GLY A 452 -13.16 -7.80 -27.59
C GLY A 452 -12.22 -7.24 -28.65
N THR A 453 -12.28 -5.94 -28.88
CA THR A 453 -11.48 -5.22 -29.89
C THR A 453 -10.64 -4.10 -29.28
N SER A 454 -10.69 -3.93 -27.97
CA SER A 454 -10.03 -2.84 -27.25
C SER A 454 -8.51 -2.81 -27.49
N THR A 455 -7.95 -1.63 -27.62
CA THR A 455 -6.51 -1.38 -27.69
C THR A 455 -5.96 -1.12 -26.30
N ILE A 456 -4.94 -1.90 -25.90
CA ILE A 456 -4.26 -1.79 -24.61
C ILE A 456 -2.88 -1.16 -24.82
N ILE A 457 -2.59 -0.05 -24.12
CA ILE A 457 -1.30 0.62 -24.14
C ILE A 457 -0.59 0.34 -22.81
N ILE A 458 0.49 -0.46 -22.87
CA ILE A 458 1.34 -0.77 -21.71
C ILE A 458 2.47 0.26 -21.66
N LEU A 459 2.53 1.02 -20.59
CA LEU A 459 3.59 2.01 -20.33
C LEU A 459 4.75 1.32 -19.61
N ASP A 460 5.73 0.85 -20.38
CA ASP A 460 6.89 0.13 -19.86
C ASP A 460 8.04 1.11 -19.54
N ASN A 461 8.15 1.48 -18.27
CA ASN A 461 9.26 2.29 -17.77
C ASN A 461 10.31 1.48 -17.01
N SER A 462 10.21 0.15 -17.04
CA SER A 462 11.14 -0.83 -16.47
C SER A 462 11.34 -0.70 -14.95
N THR A 463 10.31 -0.23 -14.23
CA THR A 463 10.34 -0.15 -12.74
C THR A 463 8.97 0.16 -12.17
N THR A 464 8.72 -0.21 -10.91
CA THR A 464 7.58 0.28 -10.11
C THR A 464 7.94 1.64 -9.53
N ALA A 465 7.82 2.70 -10.37
CA ALA A 465 8.40 4.01 -10.07
C ALA A 465 7.70 4.77 -8.94
N MET A 466 6.36 4.69 -8.84
CA MET A 466 5.56 5.52 -7.93
C MET A 466 5.92 5.29 -6.45
N THR A 467 6.29 4.09 -6.08
CA THR A 467 6.52 3.66 -4.70
C THR A 467 8.01 3.61 -4.31
N GLY A 468 8.93 3.95 -5.24
CA GLY A 468 10.36 4.02 -4.93
C GLY A 468 11.28 3.23 -5.88
N LEU A 469 10.88 3.01 -7.14
CA LEU A 469 11.69 2.34 -8.15
C LEU A 469 11.94 0.84 -7.88
N GLN A 470 10.96 0.14 -7.31
CA GLN A 470 11.09 -1.28 -7.00
C GLN A 470 11.12 -2.15 -8.26
N GLU A 471 11.79 -3.29 -8.11
CA GLU A 471 11.87 -4.33 -9.14
C GLU A 471 10.53 -5.07 -9.31
N HIS A 472 10.30 -5.60 -10.52
CA HIS A 472 9.15 -6.42 -10.86
C HIS A 472 9.55 -7.46 -11.94
N PRO A 473 8.71 -8.44 -12.31
CA PRO A 473 9.12 -9.51 -13.24
C PRO A 473 9.68 -9.05 -14.60
N GLY A 474 9.39 -7.84 -15.03
CA GLY A 474 9.91 -7.24 -16.26
C GLY A 474 11.29 -6.57 -16.14
N THR A 475 11.88 -6.46 -14.94
CA THR A 475 13.16 -5.76 -14.73
C THR A 475 14.37 -6.68 -14.87
N GLY A 476 14.23 -7.95 -14.49
CA GLY A 476 15.31 -8.95 -14.56
C GLY A 476 16.19 -8.98 -13.31
N LYS A 477 15.71 -8.43 -12.18
CA LYS A 477 16.41 -8.45 -10.90
C LYS A 477 15.43 -8.69 -9.75
N THR A 478 15.87 -9.46 -8.74
CA THR A 478 15.07 -9.72 -7.53
C THR A 478 15.30 -8.65 -6.46
N LEU A 479 14.42 -8.58 -5.45
CA LEU A 479 14.61 -7.71 -4.29
C LEU A 479 15.93 -8.01 -3.54
N MET A 480 16.33 -9.28 -3.49
CA MET A 480 17.61 -9.69 -2.87
C MET A 480 18.85 -9.31 -3.68
N GLY A 481 18.66 -8.70 -4.84
CA GLY A 481 19.73 -8.20 -5.70
C GLY A 481 20.29 -9.22 -6.70
N GLU A 482 19.64 -10.38 -6.85
CA GLU A 482 20.04 -11.43 -7.76
C GLU A 482 19.54 -11.15 -9.18
N GLU A 483 20.37 -11.42 -10.18
CA GLU A 483 19.92 -11.42 -11.58
C GLU A 483 18.97 -12.59 -11.83
N THR A 484 17.91 -12.33 -12.58
CA THR A 484 16.90 -13.32 -12.91
C THR A 484 16.35 -13.13 -14.31
N LYS A 485 15.56 -14.07 -14.77
CA LYS A 485 14.94 -14.01 -16.11
C LYS A 485 13.99 -12.82 -16.21
N LYS A 486 14.31 -11.91 -17.13
CA LYS A 486 13.40 -10.83 -17.52
C LYS A 486 12.23 -11.39 -18.31
N ILE A 487 11.01 -11.12 -17.86
CA ILE A 487 9.79 -11.54 -18.54
C ILE A 487 9.37 -10.45 -19.54
N ALA A 488 9.34 -10.80 -20.81
CA ALA A 488 9.00 -9.88 -21.90
C ALA A 488 7.47 -9.71 -22.00
N LEU A 489 6.99 -8.48 -21.95
CA LEU A 489 5.55 -8.13 -22.04
C LEU A 489 4.95 -8.57 -23.38
N GLU A 490 5.70 -8.41 -24.48
CA GLU A 490 5.29 -8.85 -25.82
C GLU A 490 5.02 -10.35 -25.90
N ASN A 491 5.82 -11.16 -25.20
CA ASN A 491 5.64 -12.61 -25.18
C ASN A 491 4.38 -12.99 -24.38
N ILE A 492 4.10 -12.28 -23.28
CA ILE A 492 2.86 -12.50 -22.52
C ILE A 492 1.64 -12.10 -23.36
N ALA A 493 1.66 -10.93 -23.99
CA ALA A 493 0.55 -10.48 -24.82
C ALA A 493 0.23 -11.49 -25.94
N LYS A 494 1.26 -11.99 -26.62
CA LYS A 494 1.12 -13.04 -27.64
C LYS A 494 0.62 -14.36 -27.05
N ALA A 495 1.12 -14.77 -25.88
CA ALA A 495 0.67 -15.99 -25.20
C ALA A 495 -0.80 -15.89 -24.75
N CYS A 496 -1.31 -14.69 -24.48
CA CYS A 496 -2.73 -14.45 -24.24
C CYS A 496 -3.59 -14.49 -25.51
N GLY A 497 -2.99 -14.65 -26.69
CA GLY A 497 -3.70 -14.76 -27.98
C GLY A 497 -3.81 -13.44 -28.75
N VAL A 498 -3.08 -12.39 -28.39
CA VAL A 498 -3.03 -11.14 -29.15
C VAL A 498 -2.03 -11.25 -30.29
N GLU A 499 -2.49 -11.09 -31.53
CA GLU A 499 -1.63 -11.09 -32.72
C GLU A 499 -0.97 -9.73 -32.99
N ASN A 500 -1.68 -8.67 -32.65
CA ASN A 500 -1.30 -7.29 -32.94
C ASN A 500 -0.53 -6.67 -31.76
N VAL A 501 0.77 -6.94 -31.68
CA VAL A 501 1.64 -6.47 -30.57
C VAL A 501 2.75 -5.60 -31.15
N TYR A 502 2.85 -4.35 -30.66
CA TYR A 502 3.81 -3.34 -31.12
C TYR A 502 4.63 -2.82 -29.94
N VAL A 503 5.92 -2.57 -30.20
CA VAL A 503 6.81 -1.88 -29.25
C VAL A 503 7.22 -0.56 -29.87
N ILE A 504 6.99 0.55 -29.15
CA ILE A 504 7.26 1.91 -29.63
C ILE A 504 8.11 2.67 -28.60
N ASP A 505 8.87 3.66 -29.09
CA ASP A 505 9.49 4.67 -28.22
C ASP A 505 8.52 5.84 -28.01
N PRO A 506 8.02 6.09 -26.77
CA PRO A 506 7.09 7.18 -26.49
C PRO A 506 7.67 8.59 -26.70
N TYR A 507 8.98 8.73 -26.91
CA TYR A 507 9.57 10.01 -27.29
C TYR A 507 9.41 10.30 -28.78
N ASN A 508 9.23 9.30 -29.64
CA ASN A 508 8.86 9.46 -31.06
C ASN A 508 7.34 9.68 -31.15
N LEU A 509 6.93 10.95 -31.03
CA LEU A 509 5.51 11.31 -30.99
C LEU A 509 4.77 11.00 -32.30
N LYS A 510 5.47 11.09 -33.43
CA LYS A 510 4.89 10.81 -34.75
C LYS A 510 4.56 9.32 -34.91
N GLU A 511 5.50 8.43 -34.61
CA GLU A 511 5.27 6.98 -34.64
C GLU A 511 4.20 6.56 -33.63
N THR A 512 4.24 7.13 -32.42
CA THR A 512 3.26 6.88 -31.37
C THR A 512 1.86 7.23 -31.86
N GLU A 513 1.68 8.39 -32.51
CA GLU A 513 0.40 8.83 -33.05
C GLU A 513 -0.09 7.92 -34.20
N GLU A 514 0.79 7.57 -35.13
CA GLU A 514 0.45 6.72 -36.27
C GLU A 514 -0.02 5.32 -35.81
N ILE A 515 0.70 4.71 -34.88
CA ILE A 515 0.36 3.38 -34.37
C ILE A 515 -0.92 3.41 -33.54
N ILE A 516 -1.07 4.32 -32.58
CA ILE A 516 -2.29 4.43 -31.77
C ILE A 516 -3.50 4.68 -32.68
N LYS A 517 -3.42 5.63 -33.60
CA LYS A 517 -4.51 5.98 -34.54
C LYS A 517 -4.92 4.82 -35.44
N ARG A 518 -3.99 3.93 -35.80
CA ARG A 518 -4.24 2.74 -36.60
C ARG A 518 -4.92 1.66 -35.77
N GLU A 519 -4.35 1.37 -34.56
CA GLU A 519 -4.79 0.23 -33.76
C GLU A 519 -6.17 0.46 -33.10
N VAL A 520 -6.52 1.66 -32.69
CA VAL A 520 -7.89 1.94 -32.16
C VAL A 520 -9.01 1.71 -33.18
N LYS A 521 -8.68 1.68 -34.48
CA LYS A 521 -9.64 1.38 -35.55
C LYS A 521 -9.70 -0.10 -35.90
N ARG A 522 -8.82 -0.91 -35.33
CA ARG A 522 -8.78 -2.34 -35.57
C ARG A 522 -9.96 -3.02 -34.89
N ARG A 523 -10.51 -4.03 -35.52
CA ARG A 523 -11.62 -4.83 -34.97
C ARG A 523 -11.13 -6.13 -34.33
N GLU A 524 -9.94 -6.10 -33.79
CA GLU A 524 -9.26 -7.17 -33.06
C GLU A 524 -8.48 -6.55 -31.91
N PRO A 525 -8.26 -7.29 -30.81
CA PRO A 525 -7.47 -6.75 -29.70
C PRO A 525 -6.04 -6.45 -30.13
N SER A 526 -5.51 -5.34 -29.65
CA SER A 526 -4.13 -4.95 -29.91
C SER A 526 -3.43 -4.50 -28.63
N VAL A 527 -2.12 -4.73 -28.55
CA VAL A 527 -1.28 -4.30 -27.44
C VAL A 527 -0.13 -3.44 -27.97
N ILE A 528 -0.05 -2.22 -27.46
CA ILE A 528 1.03 -1.27 -27.76
C ILE A 528 1.88 -1.12 -26.50
N ILE A 529 3.15 -1.49 -26.55
CA ILE A 529 4.12 -1.37 -25.46
C ILE A 529 4.97 -0.13 -25.70
N ALA A 530 4.66 0.95 -24.98
CA ALA A 530 5.43 2.20 -25.02
C ALA A 530 6.61 2.07 -24.06
N ARG A 531 7.75 1.64 -24.60
CA ARG A 531 8.93 1.24 -23.83
C ARG A 531 9.99 2.32 -23.80
N ARG A 532 10.26 2.84 -22.62
CA ARG A 532 11.43 3.66 -22.34
C ARG A 532 11.67 3.71 -20.82
N PRO A 533 12.92 3.53 -20.34
CA PRO A 533 13.22 3.54 -18.91
C PRO A 533 12.76 4.82 -18.21
N CYS A 534 12.40 4.70 -16.94
CA CYS A 534 12.07 5.85 -16.09
C CYS A 534 13.22 6.87 -16.11
N VAL A 535 12.89 8.14 -16.29
CA VAL A 535 13.88 9.23 -16.39
C VAL A 535 14.77 9.33 -15.14
N LEU A 536 14.30 8.87 -13.98
CA LEU A 536 15.07 8.86 -12.74
C LEU A 536 16.13 7.74 -12.70
N MET A 537 16.07 6.79 -13.62
CA MET A 537 17.00 5.66 -13.70
C MET A 537 18.09 5.85 -14.76
N VAL A 538 17.99 6.87 -15.58
CA VAL A 538 18.92 7.11 -16.69
C VAL A 538 19.62 8.45 -16.52
N LYS A 539 20.81 8.55 -17.10
CA LYS A 539 21.55 9.83 -17.14
C LYS A 539 20.82 10.81 -18.06
N SER A 540 20.67 12.04 -17.61
CA SER A 540 20.09 13.12 -18.42
C SER A 540 21.03 13.50 -19.56
N GLU A 541 20.44 13.78 -20.73
CA GLU A 541 21.12 14.40 -21.85
C GLU A 541 21.28 15.92 -21.62
N PRO A 542 22.15 16.60 -22.36
CA PRO A 542 22.27 18.05 -22.27
C PRO A 542 20.92 18.76 -22.45
N PRO A 543 20.64 19.81 -21.66
CA PRO A 543 19.35 20.51 -21.76
C PRO A 543 19.17 21.20 -23.10
N LEU A 544 17.93 21.19 -23.61
CA LEU A 544 17.55 21.91 -24.81
C LEU A 544 17.45 23.41 -24.53
N MET A 545 17.56 24.21 -25.60
CA MET A 545 17.39 25.66 -25.56
C MET A 545 16.34 26.14 -26.57
N VAL A 546 15.76 27.31 -26.29
CA VAL A 546 14.81 27.95 -27.20
C VAL A 546 15.52 29.04 -27.97
N ILE A 547 15.46 28.98 -29.29
CA ILE A 547 15.90 30.05 -30.18
C ILE A 547 14.81 31.10 -30.21
N SER A 548 15.04 32.19 -29.50
CA SER A 548 14.03 33.25 -29.26
C SER A 548 13.49 33.84 -30.56
N GLU A 549 14.35 34.01 -31.56
CA GLU A 549 14.02 34.60 -32.87
C GLU A 549 13.05 33.71 -33.66
N LYS A 550 13.17 32.37 -33.55
CA LYS A 550 12.27 31.40 -34.18
C LYS A 550 10.98 31.19 -33.41
N CYS A 551 11.00 31.41 -32.09
CA CYS A 551 9.84 31.15 -31.24
C CYS A 551 8.73 32.17 -31.48
N THR A 552 7.54 31.72 -31.89
CA THR A 552 6.35 32.55 -32.12
C THR A 552 5.41 32.65 -30.91
N GLY A 553 5.71 31.99 -29.80
CA GLY A 553 4.84 31.95 -28.62
C GLY A 553 3.55 31.16 -28.83
N CYS A 554 3.51 30.20 -29.77
CA CYS A 554 2.32 29.39 -30.10
C CYS A 554 1.87 28.43 -28.99
N LYS A 555 2.69 28.21 -27.95
CA LYS A 555 2.40 27.39 -26.77
C LYS A 555 2.23 25.88 -27.02
N LEU A 556 2.50 25.34 -28.23
CA LEU A 556 2.38 23.92 -28.50
C LEU A 556 3.24 23.06 -27.56
N CYS A 557 4.48 23.50 -27.25
CA CYS A 557 5.37 22.83 -26.31
C CYS A 557 4.82 22.80 -24.86
N ILE A 558 3.97 23.76 -24.48
CA ILE A 558 3.31 23.75 -23.16
C ILE A 558 2.27 22.64 -23.08
N GLY A 559 1.64 22.26 -24.19
CA GLY A 559 0.69 21.16 -24.26
C GLY A 559 1.26 19.80 -23.80
N LEU A 560 2.58 19.64 -23.82
CA LEU A 560 3.26 18.49 -23.22
C LEU A 560 3.18 18.47 -21.68
N GLY A 561 2.89 19.60 -21.02
CA GLY A 561 2.85 19.73 -19.57
C GLY A 561 4.21 19.55 -18.88
N CYS A 562 5.34 19.70 -19.58
CA CYS A 562 6.67 19.52 -19.00
C CYS A 562 6.98 20.63 -17.99
N PRO A 563 7.37 20.30 -16.72
CA PRO A 563 7.67 21.32 -15.72
C PRO A 563 8.92 22.14 -16.02
N ALA A 564 9.76 21.69 -16.94
CA ALA A 564 10.95 22.44 -17.41
C ALA A 564 10.60 23.54 -18.43
N ILE A 565 9.35 23.61 -18.90
CA ILE A 565 8.96 24.58 -19.94
C ILE A 565 7.95 25.58 -19.38
N SER A 566 8.23 26.87 -19.58
CA SER A 566 7.35 27.97 -19.20
C SER A 566 7.24 29.01 -20.32
N ILE A 567 6.35 29.98 -20.15
CA ILE A 567 6.25 31.13 -21.05
C ILE A 567 6.69 32.39 -20.31
N LYS A 568 7.62 33.11 -20.89
CA LYS A 568 8.04 34.43 -20.44
C LYS A 568 8.10 35.38 -21.64
N ASP A 569 7.56 36.56 -21.51
CA ASP A 569 7.50 37.59 -22.57
C ASP A 569 6.96 37.01 -23.92
N ASN A 570 5.89 36.22 -23.82
CA ASN A 570 5.25 35.51 -24.93
C ASN A 570 6.19 34.57 -25.73
N LYS A 571 7.29 34.10 -25.14
CA LYS A 571 8.24 33.13 -25.69
C LYS A 571 8.33 31.93 -24.77
N ALA A 572 8.59 30.75 -25.31
CA ALA A 572 8.92 29.59 -24.51
C ALA A 572 10.30 29.75 -23.89
N VAL A 573 10.42 29.30 -22.63
CA VAL A 573 11.70 29.27 -21.89
C VAL A 573 11.85 27.88 -21.29
N ILE A 574 13.04 27.31 -21.42
CA ILE A 574 13.38 26.01 -20.86
C ILE A 574 14.30 26.22 -19.66
N ASP A 575 13.88 25.71 -18.51
CA ASP A 575 14.73 25.65 -17.32
C ASP A 575 15.80 24.57 -17.51
N LYS A 576 17.05 25.00 -17.64
CA LYS A 576 18.20 24.09 -17.88
C LYS A 576 18.52 23.15 -16.71
N PHE A 577 18.08 23.47 -15.50
CA PHE A 577 18.29 22.62 -14.32
C PHE A 577 17.25 21.51 -14.22
N LEU A 578 16.06 21.72 -14.77
CA LEU A 578 14.99 20.74 -14.83
C LEU A 578 14.99 19.93 -16.12
N CYS A 579 15.50 20.47 -17.21
CA CYS A 579 15.48 19.84 -18.52
C CYS A 579 16.41 18.61 -18.57
N THR A 580 15.88 17.47 -19.03
CA THR A 580 16.61 16.20 -19.18
C THR A 580 17.05 15.92 -20.62
N GLY A 581 16.88 16.85 -21.55
CA GLY A 581 17.29 16.70 -22.94
C GLY A 581 16.45 15.71 -23.78
N CYS A 582 15.26 15.31 -23.34
CA CYS A 582 14.46 14.25 -23.94
C CYS A 582 13.96 14.47 -25.38
N GLY A 583 13.96 15.69 -25.89
CA GLY A 583 13.61 16.02 -27.28
C GLY A 583 12.12 16.20 -27.59
N MET A 584 11.18 15.69 -26.81
CA MET A 584 9.73 15.74 -27.12
C MET A 584 9.21 17.15 -27.45
N CYS A 585 9.72 18.20 -26.78
CA CYS A 585 9.30 19.56 -27.04
C CYS A 585 9.84 20.11 -28.37
N ALA A 586 10.92 19.58 -28.88
CA ALA A 586 11.43 19.90 -30.22
C ALA A 586 10.52 19.29 -31.30
N GLU A 587 10.06 18.04 -31.12
CA GLU A 587 9.13 17.39 -32.08
C GLU A 587 7.78 18.10 -32.25
N VAL A 588 7.26 18.72 -31.18
CA VAL A 588 5.99 19.49 -31.30
C VAL A 588 6.18 20.93 -31.78
N CYS A 589 7.43 21.37 -31.93
CA CYS A 589 7.72 22.75 -32.33
C CYS A 589 7.69 22.92 -33.85
N LEU A 590 6.57 23.38 -34.40
CA LEU A 590 6.38 23.62 -35.83
C LEU A 590 7.35 24.67 -36.43
N LYS A 591 8.06 25.44 -35.61
CA LYS A 591 9.01 26.46 -36.00
C LYS A 591 10.47 26.05 -35.79
N GLU A 592 10.70 24.79 -35.39
CA GLU A 592 12.04 24.30 -35.08
C GLU A 592 12.84 25.28 -34.20
N ALA A 593 12.13 25.87 -33.21
CA ALA A 593 12.68 26.86 -32.31
C ALA A 593 13.29 26.25 -31.03
N ILE A 594 13.30 24.91 -30.90
CA ILE A 594 13.85 24.21 -29.76
C ILE A 594 14.91 23.22 -30.26
N GLU A 595 16.13 23.40 -29.81
CA GLU A 595 17.25 22.56 -30.25
C GLU A 595 18.13 22.15 -29.06
N GLY A 596 18.97 21.11 -29.30
CA GLY A 596 20.03 20.71 -28.36
C GLY A 596 21.14 21.76 -28.31
N ASN A 597 21.79 21.85 -27.17
CA ASN A 597 22.98 22.69 -27.04
C ASN A 597 24.09 22.08 -27.93
N CYS A 598 24.37 22.67 -29.07
CA CYS A 598 25.59 22.38 -29.83
C CYS A 598 26.75 23.03 -29.05
N SER A 599 27.30 22.30 -28.06
CA SER A 599 28.56 22.66 -27.39
C SER A 599 29.73 22.27 -28.24
#